data_10de8a059c23feb0fb5bf276a518a94c
#
_entry.id   10de8a059c23feb0fb5bf276a518a94c
#
_cell.length_a   1.000
_cell.length_b   1.000
_cell.length_c   1.000
_cell.angle_alpha   90.00
_cell.angle_beta   90.00
_cell.angle_gamma   90.00
#
_symmetry.space_group_name_H-M   'P 1'
#
loop_
_entity.id
_entity.type
_entity.pdbx_description
1 polymer ?
#
loop_
_entity_poly.entity_id
_entity_poly.type
_entity_poly.pdbx_seq_one_letter_code
_entity_poly.pdbx_strand_id
1 'polypeptide(L)'
;MPILRAAIMMDQTPNPGPENKISLMIIGAQKAGTTSMKNYLGQHPSLQVHPHKELSYFFDPLEYEKGFDTALRKYYDHPSASTQLIAKNAGLYVSESGIIRLKEHNPGCKLVIILRNPVERTYSSYLMEKNYGAINGTFESIEPVLRKGDTSDWRYEFFIGMSLYQTHLAMIYKHFPKEQLRIIRYEDFKARSAELCTELFEWLNVDASFKTDTATKYNVTHINRSPSYGRLVVQLLRNQNPVKKLVRKLMPGKMDYKVGEMLRNINKTNKLYGEIPESMSKLLREYYAPHNEKLSELTGIDFSDWNKPLTK
;
A
#
# COMPACT_ATOMS: atom_id res chain seq x y z
N MET A 1 48.85 50.61 4.66
CA MET A 1 47.80 50.16 3.71
C MET A 1 47.36 48.77 4.07
N PRO A 2 46.22 48.63 4.71
CA PRO A 2 45.59 47.31 4.93
C PRO A 2 44.20 47.30 4.30
N ILE A 3 44.15 46.97 3.03
CA ILE A 3 42.88 46.70 2.32
C ILE A 3 43.19 45.58 1.34
N LEU A 4 42.99 44.32 1.70
CA LEU A 4 42.68 43.18 0.84
C LEU A 4 42.74 41.86 1.63
N ARG A 5 41.92 41.75 2.69
CA ARG A 5 41.64 40.50 3.36
C ARG A 5 40.20 40.35 3.79
N ALA A 6 39.30 40.67 2.85
CA ALA A 6 37.87 40.49 3.10
C ALA A 6 37.19 40.13 1.75
N ALA A 7 37.36 38.95 1.27
CA ALA A 7 36.50 38.33 0.22
C ALA A 7 37.00 36.93 -0.11
N ILE A 8 36.97 35.99 0.79
CA ILE A 8 36.77 34.54 0.52
C ILE A 8 36.11 33.95 1.79
N MET A 9 34.98 34.44 2.16
CA MET A 9 33.99 33.61 2.80
C MET A 9 33.33 32.79 1.66
N MET A 10 33.93 31.67 1.38
CA MET A 10 33.28 30.67 0.55
C MET A 10 31.94 30.35 1.20
N ASP A 11 30.91 30.59 0.44
CA ASP A 11 29.57 30.09 0.61
C ASP A 11 29.64 28.57 0.88
N GLN A 12 29.75 28.19 2.16
CA GLN A 12 29.53 26.84 2.60
C GLN A 12 28.00 26.65 2.64
N THR A 13 27.39 26.56 1.46
CA THR A 13 26.13 25.85 1.36
C THR A 13 26.39 24.47 1.98
N PRO A 14 25.66 24.06 3.03
CA PRO A 14 25.86 22.76 3.62
C PRO A 14 25.66 21.75 2.50
N ASN A 15 26.70 20.93 2.27
CA ASN A 15 26.62 19.78 1.39
C ASN A 15 25.29 19.09 1.67
N PRO A 16 24.36 18.97 0.68
CA PRO A 16 23.11 18.29 0.95
C PRO A 16 23.47 16.88 1.44
N GLY A 17 23.19 16.61 2.69
CA GLY A 17 23.34 15.28 3.27
C GLY A 17 22.65 14.26 2.39
N PRO A 18 22.86 12.95 2.54
CA PRO A 18 22.33 11.93 1.67
C PRO A 18 20.87 12.24 1.42
N GLU A 19 20.53 12.51 0.13
CA GLU A 19 19.20 12.95 -0.26
C GLU A 19 18.16 12.02 0.39
N ASN A 20 17.27 12.59 1.19
CA ASN A 20 16.18 11.87 1.87
C ASN A 20 15.23 11.26 0.81
N LYS A 21 15.65 10.17 0.15
CA LYS A 21 14.88 9.45 -0.86
C LYS A 21 14.21 8.23 -0.28
N ILE A 22 13.09 7.83 -0.83
CA ILE A 22 12.43 6.57 -0.47
C ILE A 22 13.34 5.41 -0.92
N SER A 23 13.87 4.66 0.02
CA SER A 23 14.76 3.52 -0.25
C SER A 23 14.00 2.25 -0.61
N LEU A 24 12.83 2.04 0.03
CA LEU A 24 11.92 0.93 -0.27
C LEU A 24 10.49 1.42 -0.32
N MET A 25 9.77 0.99 -1.35
CA MET A 25 8.34 1.24 -1.52
C MET A 25 7.55 -0.07 -1.53
N ILE A 26 6.63 -0.23 -0.58
CA ILE A 26 5.63 -1.31 -0.59
C ILE A 26 4.49 -0.84 -1.51
N ILE A 27 4.49 -1.34 -2.75
CA ILE A 27 3.62 -0.85 -3.82
C ILE A 27 2.25 -1.53 -3.88
N GLY A 28 2.07 -2.65 -3.20
CA GLY A 28 0.83 -3.46 -3.25
C GLY A 28 0.96 -4.82 -2.57
N ALA A 29 -0.05 -5.66 -2.76
CA ALA A 29 -1.35 -5.35 -3.30
C ALA A 29 -2.31 -4.93 -2.18
N GLN A 30 -3.30 -4.14 -2.52
CA GLN A 30 -4.37 -3.82 -1.58
C GLN A 30 -5.03 -5.10 -1.07
N LYS A 31 -5.25 -5.22 0.25
CA LYS A 31 -5.83 -6.39 0.92
C LYS A 31 -4.90 -7.61 1.08
N ALA A 32 -3.59 -7.41 0.89
CA ALA A 32 -2.57 -8.45 1.03
C ALA A 32 -1.59 -8.23 2.21
N GLY A 33 -1.98 -7.51 3.27
CA GLY A 33 -1.15 -7.39 4.48
C GLY A 33 -0.06 -6.30 4.46
N THR A 34 -0.07 -5.41 3.47
CA THR A 34 0.95 -4.34 3.30
C THR A 34 1.13 -3.44 4.51
N THR A 35 0.08 -3.21 5.33
CA THR A 35 0.18 -2.42 6.57
C THR A 35 0.97 -3.15 7.64
N SER A 36 0.77 -4.46 7.78
CA SER A 36 1.56 -5.28 8.69
C SER A 36 3.04 -5.26 8.30
N MET A 37 3.34 -5.49 7.01
CA MET A 37 4.71 -5.42 6.50
C MET A 37 5.37 -4.07 6.82
N LYS A 38 4.69 -2.94 6.51
CA LYS A 38 5.21 -1.61 6.84
C LYS A 38 5.53 -1.47 8.32
N ASN A 39 4.63 -1.90 9.20
CA ASN A 39 4.82 -1.75 10.64
C ASN A 39 5.90 -2.69 11.18
N TYR A 40 6.05 -3.88 10.60
CA TYR A 40 7.12 -4.81 10.96
C TYR A 40 8.49 -4.24 10.60
N LEU A 41 8.65 -3.75 9.36
CA LEU A 41 9.90 -3.09 8.94
C LEU A 41 10.22 -1.84 9.76
N GLY A 42 9.19 -1.09 10.17
CA GLY A 42 9.35 0.12 10.98
C GLY A 42 9.77 -0.11 12.43
N GLN A 43 9.92 -1.36 12.89
CA GLN A 43 10.53 -1.66 14.19
C GLN A 43 12.05 -1.56 14.15
N HIS A 44 12.66 -1.71 12.97
CA HIS A 44 14.10 -1.68 12.81
C HIS A 44 14.66 -0.26 13.01
N PRO A 45 15.69 -0.04 13.84
CA PRO A 45 16.18 1.30 14.20
C PRO A 45 16.77 2.09 13.03
N SER A 46 17.28 1.40 12.00
CA SER A 46 17.82 2.05 10.79
C SER A 46 16.76 2.32 9.71
N LEU A 47 15.48 1.99 9.94
CA LEU A 47 14.40 2.17 9.00
C LEU A 47 13.36 3.13 9.58
N GLN A 48 12.94 4.11 8.79
CA GLN A 48 11.88 5.03 9.19
C GLN A 48 10.66 4.86 8.28
N VAL A 49 9.52 4.54 8.88
CA VAL A 49 8.22 4.43 8.20
C VAL A 49 7.33 5.63 8.54
N HIS A 50 6.48 6.01 7.61
CA HIS A 50 5.49 7.07 7.87
C HIS A 50 4.29 6.55 8.70
N PRO A 51 3.71 7.38 9.61
CA PRO A 51 2.56 6.98 10.43
C PRO A 51 1.26 6.89 9.63
N HIS A 52 1.16 7.53 8.47
CA HIS A 52 -0.04 7.54 7.64
C HIS A 52 -0.35 6.15 7.06
N LYS A 53 -1.63 5.93 6.71
CA LYS A 53 -2.06 4.67 6.10
C LYS A 53 -1.37 4.41 4.77
N GLU A 54 -1.30 5.45 3.93
CA GLU A 54 -0.68 5.42 2.60
C GLU A 54 0.19 6.67 2.42
N LEU A 55 1.32 6.55 1.72
CA LEU A 55 2.05 7.68 1.16
C LEU A 55 1.47 7.95 -0.23
N SER A 56 0.71 9.04 -0.36
CA SER A 56 0.00 9.35 -1.62
C SER A 56 0.84 10.13 -2.61
N TYR A 57 2.00 10.62 -2.23
CA TYR A 57 2.82 11.54 -3.04
C TYR A 57 3.02 11.08 -4.49
N PHE A 58 3.41 9.84 -4.73
CA PHE A 58 3.61 9.34 -6.09
C PHE A 58 2.30 9.02 -6.82
N PHE A 59 1.24 8.70 -6.09
CA PHE A 59 -0.05 8.30 -6.64
C PHE A 59 -0.96 9.48 -6.99
N ASP A 60 -0.94 10.54 -6.15
CA ASP A 60 -1.79 11.72 -6.27
C ASP A 60 -1.02 12.84 -7.01
N PRO A 61 -1.44 13.25 -8.24
CA PRO A 61 -0.76 14.31 -8.97
C PRO A 61 -0.73 15.65 -8.22
N LEU A 62 -1.77 15.97 -7.47
CA LEU A 62 -1.84 17.22 -6.69
C LEU A 62 -0.87 17.22 -5.49
N GLU A 63 -0.53 16.06 -4.94
CA GLU A 63 0.53 15.96 -3.95
C GLU A 63 1.92 16.00 -4.60
N TYR A 64 2.08 15.37 -5.75
CA TYR A 64 3.33 15.32 -6.49
C TYR A 64 3.80 16.73 -6.92
N GLU A 65 2.89 17.56 -7.42
CA GLU A 65 3.16 18.94 -7.84
C GLU A 65 3.72 19.82 -6.71
N LYS A 66 3.47 19.48 -5.43
CA LYS A 66 3.97 20.23 -4.27
C LYS A 66 5.43 19.93 -3.93
N GLY A 67 6.06 19.01 -4.64
CA GLY A 67 7.43 18.60 -4.44
C GLY A 67 7.64 17.66 -3.24
N PHE A 68 8.74 16.88 -3.31
CA PHE A 68 9.03 15.85 -2.30
C PHE A 68 9.32 16.40 -0.91
N ASP A 69 9.94 17.59 -0.79
CA ASP A 69 10.19 18.22 0.50
C ASP A 69 8.91 18.49 1.30
N THR A 70 7.82 18.83 0.58
CA THR A 70 6.50 19.00 1.21
C THR A 70 5.94 17.65 1.67
N ALA A 71 6.11 16.59 0.87
CA ALA A 71 5.74 15.24 1.24
C ALA A 71 6.59 14.73 2.41
N LEU A 72 7.89 14.98 2.39
CA LEU A 72 8.79 14.58 3.46
C LEU A 72 8.34 15.15 4.81
N ARG A 73 8.10 16.46 4.88
CA ARG A 73 7.58 17.13 6.09
C ARG A 73 6.20 16.64 6.52
N LYS A 74 5.35 16.24 5.55
CA LYS A 74 4.00 15.72 5.84
C LYS A 74 4.05 14.31 6.41
N TYR A 75 4.88 13.44 5.82
CA TYR A 75 4.85 12.01 6.07
C TYR A 75 5.88 11.54 7.09
N TYR A 76 7.00 12.23 7.25
CA TYR A 76 8.08 11.80 8.14
C TYR A 76 8.39 12.86 9.19
N ASP A 77 8.70 12.39 10.41
CA ASP A 77 9.15 13.26 11.51
C ASP A 77 10.67 13.32 11.48
N HIS A 78 11.23 14.48 11.14
CA HIS A 78 12.65 14.74 11.22
C HIS A 78 13.51 13.55 10.76
N PRO A 79 13.46 13.18 9.46
CA PRO A 79 14.20 12.03 8.99
C PRO A 79 15.70 12.23 9.25
N SER A 80 16.32 11.23 9.90
CA SER A 80 17.76 11.23 10.13
C SER A 80 18.50 10.80 8.86
N ALA A 81 19.65 11.42 8.61
CA ALA A 81 20.53 10.99 7.51
C ALA A 81 21.04 9.53 7.66
N SER A 82 20.96 8.97 8.87
CA SER A 82 21.35 7.58 9.15
C SER A 82 20.22 6.56 8.96
N THR A 83 18.99 7.00 8.65
CA THR A 83 17.85 6.09 8.48
C THR A 83 17.40 6.04 7.02
N GLN A 84 17.02 4.83 6.58
CA GLN A 84 16.40 4.63 5.27
C GLN A 84 14.89 4.87 5.35
N LEU A 85 14.35 5.63 4.40
CA LEU A 85 12.91 5.91 4.35
C LEU A 85 12.16 4.77 3.66
N ILE A 86 11.21 4.20 4.38
CA ILE A 86 10.33 3.15 3.90
C ILE A 86 8.92 3.72 3.71
N ALA A 87 8.37 3.57 2.53
CA ALA A 87 7.04 4.04 2.20
C ALA A 87 6.09 2.91 1.80
N LYS A 88 4.80 3.19 1.89
CA LYS A 88 3.76 2.26 1.46
C LYS A 88 2.62 3.01 0.77
N ASN A 89 2.24 2.52 -0.41
CA ASN A 89 0.95 2.80 -1.03
C ASN A 89 0.44 1.52 -1.72
N ALA A 90 -0.58 0.90 -1.12
CA ALA A 90 -1.06 -0.41 -1.54
C ALA A 90 -1.79 -0.42 -2.90
N GLY A 91 -2.01 0.74 -3.50
CA GLY A 91 -2.57 0.91 -4.84
C GLY A 91 -1.56 1.37 -5.89
N LEU A 92 -0.29 1.61 -5.52
CA LEU A 92 0.68 2.18 -6.45
C LEU A 92 0.98 1.26 -7.65
N TYR A 93 0.93 -0.06 -7.44
CA TYR A 93 1.22 -1.06 -8.47
C TYR A 93 0.29 -1.01 -9.69
N VAL A 94 -0.87 -0.37 -9.61
CA VAL A 94 -1.79 -0.19 -10.75
C VAL A 94 -1.61 1.15 -11.46
N SER A 95 -0.75 2.03 -10.96
CA SER A 95 -0.55 3.38 -11.47
C SER A 95 0.78 3.51 -12.21
N GLU A 96 0.76 3.43 -13.53
CA GLU A 96 1.99 3.60 -14.33
C GLU A 96 2.63 4.97 -14.07
N SER A 97 1.85 6.04 -14.04
CA SER A 97 2.35 7.39 -13.73
C SER A 97 2.98 7.47 -12.33
N GLY A 98 2.41 6.75 -11.36
CA GLY A 98 2.97 6.67 -10.01
C GLY A 98 4.29 5.90 -9.96
N ILE A 99 4.42 4.84 -10.73
CA ILE A 99 5.67 4.07 -10.87
C ILE A 99 6.75 4.89 -11.56
N ILE A 100 6.40 5.65 -12.62
CA ILE A 100 7.33 6.57 -13.30
C ILE A 100 7.85 7.63 -12.32
N ARG A 101 6.97 8.31 -11.59
CA ARG A 101 7.34 9.32 -10.58
C ARG A 101 8.26 8.75 -9.49
N LEU A 102 8.01 7.51 -9.05
CA LEU A 102 8.87 6.84 -8.08
C LEU A 102 10.26 6.55 -8.67
N LYS A 103 10.32 6.12 -9.94
CA LYS A 103 11.58 5.89 -10.65
C LYS A 103 12.39 7.18 -10.83
N GLU A 104 11.74 8.28 -11.18
CA GLU A 104 12.36 9.61 -11.28
C GLU A 104 12.88 10.09 -9.93
N HIS A 105 12.12 9.87 -8.85
CA HIS A 105 12.50 10.24 -7.50
C HIS A 105 13.73 9.47 -7.01
N ASN A 106 13.75 8.15 -7.17
CA ASN A 106 14.88 7.30 -6.82
C ASN A 106 15.00 6.11 -7.77
N PRO A 107 15.88 6.18 -8.79
CA PRO A 107 16.15 5.06 -9.71
C PRO A 107 16.62 3.78 -9.01
N GLY A 108 17.23 3.90 -7.81
CA GLY A 108 17.67 2.77 -6.98
C GLY A 108 16.64 2.26 -5.97
N CYS A 109 15.42 2.81 -5.97
CA CYS A 109 14.37 2.42 -5.03
C CYS A 109 14.07 0.92 -5.16
N LYS A 110 14.02 0.22 -4.04
CA LYS A 110 13.59 -1.18 -3.95
C LYS A 110 12.08 -1.25 -3.81
N LEU A 111 11.46 -2.21 -4.48
CA LEU A 111 10.01 -2.39 -4.50
C LEU A 111 9.62 -3.71 -3.83
N VAL A 112 8.59 -3.69 -3.03
CA VAL A 112 7.96 -4.89 -2.46
C VAL A 112 6.49 -4.91 -2.88
N ILE A 113 6.04 -6.05 -3.39
CA ILE A 113 4.63 -6.33 -3.61
C ILE A 113 4.26 -7.66 -2.94
N ILE A 114 3.18 -7.66 -2.16
CA ILE A 114 2.60 -8.86 -1.59
C ILE A 114 1.39 -9.22 -2.42
N LEU A 115 1.38 -10.38 -3.04
CA LEU A 115 0.28 -10.90 -3.86
C LEU A 115 -0.55 -11.89 -3.05
N ARG A 116 -1.85 -11.75 -3.12
CA ARG A 116 -2.82 -12.62 -2.46
C ARG A 116 -3.65 -13.33 -3.52
N ASN A 117 -4.10 -14.58 -3.22
CA ASN A 117 -5.06 -15.26 -4.08
C ASN A 117 -6.12 -14.26 -4.59
N PRO A 118 -6.26 -14.09 -5.92
CA PRO A 118 -7.10 -13.03 -6.50
C PRO A 118 -8.58 -13.14 -6.12
N VAL A 119 -9.08 -14.37 -5.90
CA VAL A 119 -10.46 -14.59 -5.41
C VAL A 119 -10.63 -14.01 -4.02
N GLU A 120 -9.71 -14.33 -3.10
CA GLU A 120 -9.73 -13.82 -1.74
C GLU A 120 -9.49 -12.30 -1.68
N ARG A 121 -8.61 -11.76 -2.55
CA ARG A 121 -8.38 -10.32 -2.63
C ARG A 121 -9.65 -9.59 -3.07
N THR A 122 -10.31 -10.10 -4.13
CA THR A 122 -11.57 -9.57 -4.65
C THR A 122 -12.63 -9.53 -3.55
N TYR A 123 -12.83 -10.64 -2.84
CA TYR A 123 -13.80 -10.69 -1.73
C TYR A 123 -13.43 -9.73 -0.60
N SER A 124 -12.17 -9.68 -0.21
CA SER A 124 -11.71 -8.75 0.84
C SER A 124 -11.88 -7.29 0.47
N SER A 125 -11.76 -6.94 -0.82
CA SER A 125 -12.03 -5.58 -1.33
C SER A 125 -13.52 -5.26 -1.31
N TYR A 126 -14.36 -6.21 -1.75
CA TYR A 126 -15.81 -6.08 -1.66
C TYR A 126 -16.26 -5.82 -0.22
N LEU A 127 -15.77 -6.61 0.73
CA LEU A 127 -16.10 -6.43 2.15
C LEU A 127 -15.65 -5.07 2.69
N MET A 128 -14.53 -4.55 2.23
CA MET A 128 -14.06 -3.23 2.61
C MET A 128 -15.00 -2.14 2.13
N GLU A 129 -15.42 -2.17 0.85
CA GLU A 129 -16.33 -1.17 0.28
C GLU A 129 -17.74 -1.29 0.87
N LYS A 130 -18.19 -2.51 1.16
CA LYS A 130 -19.45 -2.74 1.89
C LYS A 130 -19.40 -2.12 3.30
N ASN A 131 -18.28 -2.28 4.01
CA ASN A 131 -18.06 -1.66 5.31
C ASN A 131 -18.06 -0.12 5.24
N TYR A 132 -17.54 0.45 4.17
CA TYR A 132 -17.60 1.89 3.94
C TYR A 132 -18.97 2.37 3.45
N GLY A 133 -19.90 1.44 3.16
CA GLY A 133 -21.21 1.77 2.62
C GLY A 133 -21.17 2.31 1.17
N ALA A 134 -20.08 2.07 0.46
CA ALA A 134 -19.93 2.48 -0.94
C ALA A 134 -20.72 1.56 -1.88
N ILE A 135 -20.94 0.32 -1.47
CA ILE A 135 -21.76 -0.65 -2.20
C ILE A 135 -22.84 -1.26 -1.30
N ASN A 136 -23.96 -1.61 -1.92
CA ASN A 136 -25.06 -2.35 -1.30
C ASN A 136 -25.18 -3.72 -1.97
N GLY A 137 -25.89 -4.63 -1.33
CA GLY A 137 -26.16 -5.97 -1.87
C GLY A 137 -25.20 -7.04 -1.35
N THR A 138 -25.23 -8.19 -2.01
CA THR A 138 -24.40 -9.36 -1.72
C THR A 138 -23.20 -9.44 -2.66
N PHE A 139 -22.30 -10.37 -2.43
CA PHE A 139 -21.08 -10.50 -3.24
C PHE A 139 -21.38 -10.89 -4.69
N GLU A 140 -22.48 -11.59 -4.92
CA GLU A 140 -22.99 -11.98 -6.24
C GLU A 140 -23.31 -10.76 -7.13
N SER A 141 -23.49 -9.59 -6.55
CA SER A 141 -23.68 -8.33 -7.31
C SER A 141 -22.48 -7.94 -8.18
N ILE A 142 -21.33 -8.58 -7.97
CA ILE A 142 -20.12 -8.40 -8.80
C ILE A 142 -20.17 -9.27 -10.07
N GLU A 143 -20.94 -10.35 -10.09
CA GLU A 143 -20.99 -11.26 -11.25
C GLU A 143 -21.33 -10.55 -12.57
N PRO A 144 -22.37 -9.71 -12.66
CA PRO A 144 -22.65 -8.98 -13.90
C PRO A 144 -21.51 -8.07 -14.34
N VAL A 145 -20.79 -7.46 -13.38
CA VAL A 145 -19.64 -6.60 -13.64
C VAL A 145 -18.50 -7.43 -14.26
N LEU A 146 -18.22 -8.61 -13.69
CA LEU A 146 -17.21 -9.53 -14.19
C LEU A 146 -17.55 -10.03 -15.61
N ARG A 147 -18.79 -10.48 -15.84
CA ARG A 147 -19.23 -11.02 -17.14
C ARG A 147 -19.22 -9.97 -18.25
N LYS A 148 -19.56 -8.72 -17.92
CA LYS A 148 -19.54 -7.62 -18.88
C LYS A 148 -18.11 -7.22 -19.27
N GLY A 149 -17.16 -7.35 -18.34
CA GLY A 149 -15.75 -6.96 -18.56
C GLY A 149 -15.56 -5.47 -18.86
N ASP A 150 -16.47 -4.63 -18.38
CA ASP A 150 -16.46 -3.19 -18.66
C ASP A 150 -15.45 -2.48 -17.76
N THR A 151 -14.29 -2.20 -18.32
CA THR A 151 -13.19 -1.51 -17.62
C THR A 151 -13.51 -0.06 -17.25
N SER A 152 -14.57 0.53 -17.84
CA SER A 152 -15.03 1.87 -17.43
C SER A 152 -15.86 1.85 -16.14
N ASP A 153 -16.35 0.69 -15.71
CA ASP A 153 -17.02 0.53 -14.42
C ASP A 153 -15.97 0.47 -13.30
N TRP A 154 -15.97 1.44 -12.39
CA TRP A 154 -15.04 1.47 -11.27
C TRP A 154 -15.03 0.19 -10.42
N ARG A 155 -16.16 -0.56 -10.39
CA ARG A 155 -16.27 -1.84 -9.67
C ARG A 155 -15.42 -2.91 -10.34
N TYR A 156 -15.38 -2.92 -11.69
CA TYR A 156 -14.52 -3.84 -12.42
C TYR A 156 -13.05 -3.57 -12.08
N GLU A 157 -12.60 -2.34 -12.28
CA GLU A 157 -11.20 -1.96 -11.99
C GLU A 157 -10.84 -2.27 -10.53
N PHE A 158 -11.68 -1.85 -9.59
CA PHE A 158 -11.37 -1.97 -8.17
C PHE A 158 -11.43 -3.40 -7.64
N PHE A 159 -12.44 -4.21 -8.06
CA PHE A 159 -12.59 -5.58 -7.56
C PHE A 159 -11.87 -6.60 -8.42
N ILE A 160 -11.89 -6.46 -9.74
CA ILE A 160 -11.34 -7.43 -10.68
C ILE A 160 -9.98 -6.98 -11.21
N GLY A 161 -9.90 -5.81 -11.82
CA GLY A 161 -8.71 -5.27 -12.48
C GLY A 161 -7.49 -5.25 -11.56
N MET A 162 -7.63 -4.79 -10.34
CA MET A 162 -6.55 -4.81 -9.35
C MET A 162 -6.02 -6.21 -9.00
N SER A 163 -6.70 -7.29 -9.38
CA SER A 163 -6.22 -8.68 -9.19
C SER A 163 -5.56 -9.27 -10.45
N LEU A 164 -5.53 -8.54 -11.55
CA LEU A 164 -4.83 -8.94 -12.78
C LEU A 164 -3.34 -8.64 -12.66
N TYR A 165 -2.68 -9.31 -11.72
CA TYR A 165 -1.29 -9.01 -11.31
C TYR A 165 -0.28 -9.09 -12.45
N GLN A 166 -0.45 -10.03 -13.40
CA GLN A 166 0.45 -10.15 -14.54
C GLN A 166 0.50 -8.87 -15.39
N THR A 167 -0.64 -8.18 -15.56
CA THR A 167 -0.71 -6.91 -16.31
C THR A 167 0.06 -5.82 -15.59
N HIS A 168 -0.13 -5.71 -14.28
CA HIS A 168 0.51 -4.68 -13.47
C HIS A 168 2.02 -4.93 -13.31
N LEU A 169 2.44 -6.18 -13.12
CA LEU A 169 3.86 -6.52 -13.03
C LEU A 169 4.57 -6.34 -14.37
N ALA A 170 3.92 -6.68 -15.49
CA ALA A 170 4.48 -6.41 -16.82
C ALA A 170 4.68 -4.91 -17.06
N MET A 171 3.77 -4.06 -16.58
CA MET A 171 3.94 -2.60 -16.60
C MET A 171 5.11 -2.16 -15.72
N ILE A 172 5.22 -2.66 -14.47
CA ILE A 172 6.29 -2.29 -13.55
C ILE A 172 7.66 -2.67 -14.11
N TYR A 173 7.78 -3.83 -14.74
CA TYR A 173 9.06 -4.30 -15.34
C TYR A 173 9.54 -3.46 -16.53
N LYS A 174 8.69 -2.61 -17.11
CA LYS A 174 9.15 -1.62 -18.11
C LYS A 174 9.96 -0.47 -17.47
N HIS A 175 9.78 -0.22 -16.19
CA HIS A 175 10.37 0.92 -15.47
C HIS A 175 11.41 0.49 -14.44
N PHE A 176 11.23 -0.66 -13.79
CA PHE A 176 12.13 -1.20 -12.77
C PHE A 176 12.64 -2.59 -13.17
N PRO A 177 13.95 -2.86 -13.06
CA PRO A 177 14.50 -4.19 -13.28
C PRO A 177 13.95 -5.18 -12.23
N LYS A 178 13.89 -6.47 -12.62
CA LYS A 178 13.33 -7.53 -11.75
C LYS A 178 14.02 -7.62 -10.40
N GLU A 179 15.32 -7.35 -10.36
CA GLU A 179 16.17 -7.41 -9.17
C GLU A 179 15.80 -6.34 -8.13
N GLN A 180 15.16 -5.26 -8.57
CA GLN A 180 14.64 -4.21 -7.68
C GLN A 180 13.21 -4.49 -7.15
N LEU A 181 12.56 -5.60 -7.57
CA LEU A 181 11.22 -5.97 -7.13
C LEU A 181 11.23 -7.31 -6.39
N ARG A 182 10.80 -7.32 -5.14
CA ARG A 182 10.50 -8.54 -4.38
C ARG A 182 9.00 -8.81 -4.41
N ILE A 183 8.65 -9.99 -4.96
CA ILE A 183 7.28 -10.50 -4.98
C ILE A 183 7.16 -11.50 -3.85
N ILE A 184 6.20 -11.27 -2.95
CA ILE A 184 5.94 -12.11 -1.77
C ILE A 184 4.53 -12.66 -1.92
N ARG A 185 4.33 -13.96 -1.77
CA ARG A 185 3.00 -14.56 -1.66
C ARG A 185 2.42 -14.25 -0.28
N TYR A 186 1.14 -13.94 -0.21
CA TYR A 186 0.47 -13.63 1.06
C TYR A 186 0.46 -14.81 2.03
N GLU A 187 0.43 -16.02 1.51
CA GLU A 187 0.53 -17.26 2.25
C GLU A 187 1.89 -17.36 2.98
N ASP A 188 2.98 -17.08 2.27
CA ASP A 188 4.33 -17.03 2.83
C ASP A 188 4.46 -15.90 3.86
N PHE A 189 3.90 -14.73 3.53
CA PHE A 189 3.87 -13.62 4.48
C PHE A 189 3.16 -13.97 5.78
N LYS A 190 2.05 -14.73 5.73
CA LYS A 190 1.36 -15.21 6.94
C LYS A 190 2.18 -16.23 7.73
N ALA A 191 2.87 -17.14 7.03
CA ALA A 191 3.57 -18.25 7.63
C ALA A 191 4.92 -17.86 8.25
N ARG A 192 5.67 -16.96 7.59
CA ARG A 192 7.06 -16.65 7.93
C ARG A 192 7.40 -15.16 7.91
N SER A 193 6.52 -14.32 8.47
CA SER A 193 6.69 -12.85 8.47
C SER A 193 8.04 -12.40 9.05
N ALA A 194 8.53 -13.03 10.11
CA ALA A 194 9.79 -12.66 10.76
C ALA A 194 11.00 -12.93 9.85
N GLU A 195 11.05 -14.11 9.22
CA GLU A 195 12.12 -14.46 8.27
C GLU A 195 12.11 -13.53 7.06
N LEU A 196 10.92 -13.23 6.51
CA LEU A 196 10.79 -12.28 5.41
C LEU A 196 11.28 -10.87 5.78
N CYS A 197 11.08 -10.43 7.02
CA CYS A 197 11.66 -9.17 7.48
C CYS A 197 13.19 -9.24 7.50
N THR A 198 13.77 -10.34 7.99
CA THR A 198 15.23 -10.56 7.96
C THR A 198 15.78 -10.53 6.53
N GLU A 199 15.16 -11.25 5.59
CA GLU A 199 15.52 -11.24 4.16
C GLU A 199 15.48 -9.82 3.57
N LEU A 200 14.49 -9.01 3.98
CA LEU A 200 14.36 -7.63 3.53
C LEU A 200 15.41 -6.70 4.18
N PHE A 201 15.80 -6.95 5.44
CA PHE A 201 16.89 -6.22 6.10
C PHE A 201 18.23 -6.48 5.41
N GLU A 202 18.54 -7.75 5.08
CA GLU A 202 19.71 -8.11 4.27
C GLU A 202 19.69 -7.38 2.93
N TRP A 203 18.55 -7.44 2.23
CA TRP A 203 18.40 -6.79 0.94
C TRP A 203 18.54 -5.26 1.01
N LEU A 204 18.13 -4.64 2.14
CA LEU A 204 18.30 -3.20 2.40
C LEU A 204 19.69 -2.82 2.91
N ASN A 205 20.57 -3.79 3.15
CA ASN A 205 21.89 -3.61 3.77
C ASN A 205 21.81 -2.93 5.14
N VAL A 206 20.84 -3.35 5.98
CA VAL A 206 20.73 -2.99 7.38
C VAL A 206 20.94 -4.23 8.26
N ASP A 207 21.05 -4.06 9.58
CA ASP A 207 21.32 -5.16 10.50
C ASP A 207 20.24 -6.27 10.47
N ALA A 208 20.54 -7.38 9.83
CA ALA A 208 19.63 -8.53 9.70
C ALA A 208 19.51 -9.37 10.99
N SER A 209 20.34 -9.10 12.01
CA SER A 209 20.24 -9.77 13.32
C SER A 209 19.06 -9.24 14.15
N PHE A 210 18.48 -8.08 13.78
CA PHE A 210 17.33 -7.48 14.44
C PHE A 210 16.12 -8.42 14.39
N LYS A 211 15.48 -8.65 15.55
CA LYS A 211 14.31 -9.53 15.67
C LYS A 211 13.03 -8.72 15.65
N THR A 212 12.27 -8.89 14.59
CA THR A 212 10.96 -8.25 14.41
C THR A 212 9.88 -8.98 15.19
N ASP A 213 9.09 -8.25 16.00
CA ASP A 213 7.86 -8.78 16.59
C ASP A 213 6.74 -8.79 15.54
N THR A 214 6.32 -9.98 15.15
CA THR A 214 5.23 -10.21 14.18
C THR A 214 3.94 -10.75 14.81
N ALA A 215 3.85 -10.80 16.15
CA ALA A 215 2.67 -11.31 16.84
C ALA A 215 1.44 -10.43 16.62
N THR A 216 1.61 -9.11 16.49
CA THR A 216 0.52 -8.17 16.26
C THR A 216 0.07 -8.18 14.78
N LYS A 217 -1.15 -8.65 14.53
CA LYS A 217 -1.78 -8.58 13.21
C LYS A 217 -2.51 -7.26 13.01
N TYR A 218 -2.14 -6.50 11.98
CA TYR A 218 -2.75 -5.21 11.65
C TYR A 218 -3.84 -5.37 10.59
N ASN A 219 -4.93 -4.58 10.71
CA ASN A 219 -6.01 -4.48 9.70
C ASN A 219 -6.78 -5.77 9.40
N VAL A 220 -7.16 -6.53 10.41
CA VAL A 220 -8.16 -7.60 10.26
C VAL A 220 -9.51 -6.96 9.83
N THR A 221 -10.16 -7.53 8.82
CA THR A 221 -11.44 -7.02 8.31
C THR A 221 -12.58 -7.49 9.22
N HIS A 222 -13.18 -6.58 9.95
CA HIS A 222 -14.33 -6.84 10.82
C HIS A 222 -15.63 -6.36 10.18
N ILE A 223 -16.75 -6.93 10.58
CA ILE A 223 -18.09 -6.43 10.23
C ILE A 223 -18.33 -5.13 10.99
N ASN A 224 -18.79 -4.08 10.29
CA ASN A 224 -19.22 -2.86 10.92
C ASN A 224 -20.63 -3.00 11.54
N ARG A 225 -20.87 -2.36 12.69
CA ARG A 225 -22.18 -2.36 13.37
C ARG A 225 -23.25 -1.67 12.52
N SER A 226 -22.88 -0.57 11.88
CA SER A 226 -23.79 0.23 11.06
C SER A 226 -23.13 0.68 9.76
N PRO A 227 -23.61 0.23 8.59
CA PRO A 227 -23.15 0.73 7.29
C PRO A 227 -23.45 2.23 7.09
N SER A 228 -24.56 2.73 7.65
CA SER A 228 -24.92 4.15 7.58
C SER A 228 -23.94 5.03 8.36
N TYR A 229 -23.50 4.58 9.53
CA TYR A 229 -22.43 5.24 10.28
C TYR A 229 -21.10 5.21 9.47
N GLY A 230 -20.78 4.08 8.83
CA GLY A 230 -19.61 3.96 7.95
C GLY A 230 -19.63 5.02 6.86
N ARG A 231 -20.76 5.19 6.15
CA ARG A 231 -20.98 6.24 5.14
C ARG A 231 -20.79 7.64 5.70
N LEU A 232 -21.37 7.92 6.85
CA LEU A 232 -21.23 9.23 7.52
C LEU A 232 -19.76 9.52 7.83
N VAL A 233 -19.02 8.57 8.38
CA VAL A 233 -17.59 8.73 8.70
C VAL A 233 -16.78 8.96 7.43
N VAL A 234 -17.05 8.21 6.35
CA VAL A 234 -16.38 8.42 5.05
C VAL A 234 -16.66 9.82 4.50
N GLN A 235 -17.91 10.29 4.57
CA GLN A 235 -18.27 11.64 4.13
C GLN A 235 -17.58 12.73 4.96
N LEU A 236 -17.53 12.57 6.29
CA LEU A 236 -16.85 13.51 7.19
C LEU A 236 -15.34 13.56 6.93
N LEU A 237 -14.75 12.42 6.57
CA LEU A 237 -13.30 12.30 6.35
C LEU A 237 -12.86 12.65 4.91
N ARG A 238 -13.79 12.90 3.96
CA ARG A 238 -13.44 13.34 2.61
C ARG A 238 -12.71 14.68 2.64
N ASN A 239 -11.67 14.81 1.81
CA ASN A 239 -10.81 16.00 1.78
C ASN A 239 -11.54 17.32 1.43
N GLN A 240 -12.67 17.23 0.72
CA GLN A 240 -13.49 18.36 0.31
C GLN A 240 -14.53 18.78 1.36
N ASN A 241 -14.68 18.05 2.47
CA ASN A 241 -15.68 18.38 3.49
C ASN A 241 -15.24 19.66 4.26
N PRO A 242 -16.09 20.72 4.34
CA PRO A 242 -15.77 21.94 5.06
C PRO A 242 -15.50 21.70 6.55
N VAL A 243 -16.20 20.73 7.17
CA VAL A 243 -15.95 20.36 8.56
C VAL A 243 -14.54 19.82 8.74
N LYS A 244 -14.05 18.98 7.82
CA LYS A 244 -12.67 18.48 7.86
C LYS A 244 -11.65 19.60 7.65
N LYS A 245 -11.94 20.57 6.78
CA LYS A 245 -11.08 21.76 6.59
C LYS A 245 -10.98 22.57 7.88
N LEU A 246 -12.11 22.73 8.60
CA LEU A 246 -12.15 23.42 9.87
C LEU A 246 -11.38 22.67 10.96
N VAL A 247 -11.60 21.35 11.08
CA VAL A 247 -10.88 20.47 12.03
C VAL A 247 -9.37 20.51 11.77
N ARG A 248 -8.93 20.47 10.51
CA ARG A 248 -7.52 20.62 10.16
C ARG A 248 -6.93 21.98 10.50
N LYS A 249 -7.72 23.04 10.44
CA LYS A 249 -7.26 24.38 10.83
C LYS A 249 -7.08 24.51 12.34
N LEU A 250 -7.87 23.77 13.12
CA LEU A 250 -7.86 23.77 14.58
C LEU A 250 -6.96 22.72 15.22
N MET A 251 -6.61 21.65 14.47
CA MET A 251 -5.80 20.53 14.95
C MET A 251 -4.58 20.32 14.05
N PRO A 252 -3.35 20.45 14.55
CA PRO A 252 -2.16 20.25 13.74
C PRO A 252 -2.01 18.78 13.25
N GLY A 253 -1.74 18.66 12.00
CA GLY A 253 -1.34 17.56 11.08
C GLY A 253 -1.51 16.08 11.45
N LYS A 254 -1.19 15.65 12.64
CA LYS A 254 -1.25 14.22 13.04
C LYS A 254 -2.53 13.82 13.77
N MET A 255 -3.29 14.76 14.31
CA MET A 255 -4.50 14.46 15.07
C MET A 255 -5.69 14.10 14.18
N ASP A 256 -5.77 14.63 12.95
CA ASP A 256 -6.86 14.32 12.02
C ASP A 256 -6.87 12.84 11.60
N TYR A 257 -5.70 12.22 11.44
CA TYR A 257 -5.57 10.79 11.17
C TYR A 257 -6.04 9.93 12.35
N LYS A 258 -5.59 10.25 13.58
CA LYS A 258 -5.98 9.52 14.81
C LYS A 258 -7.48 9.60 15.06
N VAL A 259 -8.09 10.77 14.88
CA VAL A 259 -9.54 10.98 15.01
C VAL A 259 -10.30 10.15 13.97
N GLY A 260 -9.84 10.15 12.71
CA GLY A 260 -10.45 9.33 11.66
C GLY A 260 -10.35 7.83 11.92
N GLU A 261 -9.27 7.38 12.53
CA GLU A 261 -9.10 5.98 12.92
C GLU A 261 -9.98 5.61 14.12
N MET A 262 -10.06 6.47 15.12
CA MET A 262 -10.95 6.31 16.27
C MET A 262 -12.40 6.20 15.84
N LEU A 263 -12.89 7.11 14.99
CA LEU A 263 -14.26 7.06 14.47
C LEU A 263 -14.56 5.76 13.72
N ARG A 264 -13.61 5.25 12.92
CA ARG A 264 -13.76 3.96 12.24
C ARG A 264 -13.78 2.79 13.22
N ASN A 265 -12.97 2.84 14.29
CA ASN A 265 -12.87 1.75 15.26
C ASN A 265 -14.14 1.61 16.12
N ILE A 266 -14.84 2.69 16.43
CA ILE A 266 -16.12 2.66 17.15
C ILE A 266 -17.17 1.81 16.45
N ASN A 267 -17.13 1.75 15.10
CA ASN A 267 -18.10 1.00 14.30
C ASN A 267 -17.75 -0.48 14.10
N LYS A 268 -16.58 -0.94 14.53
CA LYS A 268 -16.16 -2.34 14.36
C LYS A 268 -16.87 -3.26 15.35
N THR A 269 -17.17 -4.48 14.89
CA THR A 269 -17.60 -5.58 15.76
C THR A 269 -16.47 -6.60 15.88
N ASN A 270 -16.60 -7.53 16.82
CA ASN A 270 -15.69 -8.70 16.90
C ASN A 270 -16.07 -9.80 15.89
N LYS A 271 -17.16 -9.62 15.12
CA LYS A 271 -17.59 -10.60 14.11
C LYS A 271 -16.75 -10.45 12.83
N LEU A 272 -16.28 -11.57 12.33
CA LEU A 272 -15.66 -11.69 11.02
C LEU A 272 -16.71 -11.95 9.95
N TYR A 273 -16.40 -11.63 8.71
CA TYR A 273 -17.25 -12.00 7.58
C TYR A 273 -17.20 -13.50 7.34
N GLY A 274 -18.32 -14.05 6.84
CA GLY A 274 -18.43 -15.44 6.44
C GLY A 274 -17.56 -15.83 5.25
N GLU A 275 -17.64 -17.08 4.88
CA GLU A 275 -16.93 -17.66 3.76
C GLU A 275 -17.38 -17.03 2.42
N ILE A 276 -16.54 -17.16 1.40
CA ILE A 276 -16.87 -16.75 0.03
C ILE A 276 -17.94 -17.71 -0.51
N PRO A 277 -19.06 -17.23 -1.06
CA PRO A 277 -20.05 -18.09 -1.70
C PRO A 277 -19.39 -18.97 -2.77
N GLU A 278 -19.66 -20.28 -2.75
CA GLU A 278 -18.94 -21.23 -3.63
C GLU A 278 -19.17 -20.94 -5.11
N SER A 279 -20.38 -20.51 -5.49
CA SER A 279 -20.69 -20.09 -6.86
C SER A 279 -19.78 -18.98 -7.35
N MET A 280 -19.57 -17.95 -6.51
CA MET A 280 -18.70 -16.84 -6.82
C MET A 280 -17.21 -17.23 -6.76
N SER A 281 -16.85 -18.09 -5.79
CA SER A 281 -15.50 -18.61 -5.69
C SER A 281 -15.10 -19.38 -6.96
N LYS A 282 -15.99 -20.26 -7.44
CA LYS A 282 -15.79 -21.01 -8.69
C LYS A 282 -15.67 -20.07 -9.90
N LEU A 283 -16.62 -19.15 -10.06
CA LEU A 283 -16.64 -18.20 -11.16
C LEU A 283 -15.36 -17.36 -11.23
N LEU A 284 -14.91 -16.84 -10.10
CA LEU A 284 -13.69 -16.03 -10.04
C LEU A 284 -12.42 -16.87 -10.25
N ARG A 285 -12.36 -18.11 -9.77
CA ARG A 285 -11.24 -19.03 -10.05
C ARG A 285 -11.10 -19.28 -11.55
N GLU A 286 -12.22 -19.65 -12.20
CA GLU A 286 -12.23 -19.88 -13.65
C GLU A 286 -11.79 -18.63 -14.42
N TYR A 287 -12.23 -17.47 -14.00
CA TYR A 287 -11.82 -16.20 -14.60
C TYR A 287 -10.32 -15.91 -14.41
N TYR A 288 -9.79 -16.10 -13.19
CA TYR A 288 -8.38 -15.77 -12.90
C TYR A 288 -7.39 -16.84 -13.32
N ALA A 289 -7.80 -18.10 -13.58
CA ALA A 289 -6.88 -19.19 -13.90
C ALA A 289 -5.90 -18.84 -15.03
N PRO A 290 -6.33 -18.39 -16.23
CA PRO A 290 -5.39 -18.04 -17.30
C PRO A 290 -4.51 -16.83 -16.96
N HIS A 291 -4.95 -15.97 -16.05
CA HIS A 291 -4.14 -14.84 -15.57
C HIS A 291 -3.07 -15.27 -14.55
N ASN A 292 -3.38 -16.26 -13.72
CA ASN A 292 -2.43 -16.84 -12.77
C ASN A 292 -1.33 -17.63 -13.50
N GLU A 293 -1.67 -18.33 -14.58
CA GLU A 293 -0.69 -19.02 -15.44
C GLU A 293 0.30 -18.01 -16.04
N LYS A 294 -0.20 -16.95 -16.68
CA LYS A 294 0.63 -15.86 -17.21
C LYS A 294 1.46 -15.17 -16.12
N LEU A 295 0.92 -15.05 -14.91
CA LEU A 295 1.66 -14.52 -13.77
C LEU A 295 2.83 -15.43 -13.39
N SER A 296 2.61 -16.74 -13.36
CA SER A 296 3.66 -17.73 -13.09
C SER A 296 4.77 -17.68 -14.15
N GLU A 297 4.40 -17.61 -15.43
CA GLU A 297 5.35 -17.47 -16.55
C GLU A 297 6.17 -16.18 -16.43
N LEU A 298 5.52 -15.04 -16.15
CA LEU A 298 6.17 -13.73 -16.07
C LEU A 298 7.19 -13.65 -14.91
N THR A 299 6.85 -14.27 -13.77
CA THR A 299 7.59 -14.11 -12.51
C THR A 299 8.53 -15.26 -12.20
N GLY A 300 8.29 -16.46 -12.76
CA GLY A 300 8.93 -17.71 -12.39
C GLY A 300 8.47 -18.28 -11.04
N ILE A 301 7.43 -17.69 -10.42
CA ILE A 301 6.83 -18.15 -9.15
C ILE A 301 5.58 -18.96 -9.46
N ASP A 302 5.42 -20.12 -8.84
CA ASP A 302 4.23 -20.97 -9.02
C ASP A 302 3.03 -20.40 -8.26
N PHE A 303 1.95 -20.12 -9.00
CA PHE A 303 0.65 -19.69 -8.49
C PHE A 303 -0.48 -20.67 -8.85
N SER A 304 -0.16 -21.89 -9.27
CA SER A 304 -1.13 -22.91 -9.71
C SER A 304 -2.11 -23.33 -8.61
N ASP A 305 -1.69 -23.23 -7.34
CA ASP A 305 -2.55 -23.51 -6.19
C ASP A 305 -3.71 -22.52 -6.04
N TRP A 306 -3.59 -21.31 -6.59
CA TRP A 306 -4.69 -20.33 -6.60
C TRP A 306 -5.85 -20.73 -7.52
N ASN A 307 -5.62 -21.68 -8.44
CA ASN A 307 -6.64 -22.22 -9.33
C ASN A 307 -7.43 -23.38 -8.68
N LYS A 308 -7.02 -23.82 -7.48
CA LYS A 308 -7.69 -24.88 -6.72
C LYS A 308 -8.84 -24.31 -5.87
N PRO A 309 -9.83 -25.13 -5.47
CA PRO A 309 -10.81 -24.73 -4.48
C PRO A 309 -10.14 -24.19 -3.21
N LEU A 310 -10.73 -23.14 -2.64
CA LEU A 310 -10.22 -22.59 -1.40
C LEU A 310 -10.34 -23.64 -0.29
N THR A 311 -9.24 -23.96 0.35
CA THR A 311 -9.25 -24.85 1.54
C THR A 311 -9.87 -24.10 2.71
N LYS A 312 -10.77 -24.76 3.44
CA LYS A 312 -11.42 -24.23 4.64
C LYS A 312 -10.44 -24.02 5.80
#